data_fce1aaaca69a294b78b471b3d69317f0
#
_entry.id   fce1aaaca69a294b78b471b3d69317f0
#
_cell.length_a   1.000
_cell.length_b   1.000
_cell.length_c   1.000
_cell.angle_alpha   90.00
_cell.angle_beta   90.00
_cell.angle_gamma   90.00
#
_symmetry.space_group_name_H-M   'P 1'
#
loop_
_entity.id
_entity.type
_entity.pdbx_description
1 polymer ?
#
loop_
_entity_poly.entity_id
_entity_poly.type
_entity_poly.pdbx_seq_one_letter_code
_entity_poly.pdbx_strand_id
1 'polypeptide(L)'
;MKTRLILGLVLVLSVLGMQAQENANTRQARKVFDEVYEKVFGSQGASLHYKVNVASLYKTEGTIWYKGKKSKYTSKSSKSWNDGVTAYVVKEDKKRVEIYKCDDPKQSRFGDDFKFEPENYTYHIANDPKGYLLTLNVKKGKKGMKEIRALLDKKTREPLQLRIKVAFIWANVDISNFKAGGITDATFAFPHSQYKDYEMVDKRD
;
A
#
# COMPACT_ATOMS: atom_id res chain seq x y z
N MET A 1 -16.82 -41.44 36.11
CA MET A 1 -15.85 -40.33 36.22
C MET A 1 -14.77 -40.31 35.11
N LYS A 2 -14.22 -41.40 34.64
CA LYS A 2 -13.13 -41.47 33.61
C LYS A 2 -13.52 -40.94 32.26
N THR A 3 -14.75 -41.16 31.77
CA THR A 3 -15.21 -40.72 30.44
C THR A 3 -15.39 -39.19 30.33
N ARG A 4 -15.78 -38.52 31.39
CA ARG A 4 -15.93 -37.06 31.43
C ARG A 4 -14.58 -36.32 31.41
N LEU A 5 -13.54 -36.95 32.00
CA LEU A 5 -12.18 -36.41 32.00
C LEU A 5 -11.55 -36.45 30.59
N ILE A 6 -11.81 -37.51 29.84
CA ILE A 6 -11.28 -37.70 28.45
C ILE A 6 -11.93 -36.69 27.49
N LEU A 7 -13.26 -36.42 27.63
CA LEU A 7 -13.94 -35.42 26.82
C LEU A 7 -13.39 -34.00 27.07
N GLY A 8 -13.10 -33.66 28.33
CA GLY A 8 -12.52 -32.39 28.69
C GLY A 8 -11.11 -32.18 28.09
N LEU A 9 -10.31 -33.26 28.12
CA LEU A 9 -8.93 -33.21 27.58
C LEU A 9 -8.89 -33.03 26.04
N VAL A 10 -9.80 -33.71 25.32
CA VAL A 10 -9.90 -33.57 23.85
C VAL A 10 -10.35 -32.18 23.47
N LEU A 11 -11.27 -31.54 24.20
CA LEU A 11 -11.72 -30.17 23.94
C LEU A 11 -10.61 -29.14 24.18
N VAL A 12 -9.78 -29.30 25.20
CA VAL A 12 -8.66 -28.41 25.51
C VAL A 12 -7.57 -28.52 24.44
N LEU A 13 -7.28 -29.72 23.92
CA LEU A 13 -6.30 -29.94 22.86
C LEU A 13 -6.74 -29.34 21.53
N SER A 14 -8.04 -29.33 21.22
CA SER A 14 -8.56 -28.73 19.99
C SER A 14 -8.47 -27.18 20.02
N VAL A 15 -8.68 -26.55 21.18
CA VAL A 15 -8.55 -25.09 21.34
C VAL A 15 -7.08 -24.66 21.22
N LEU A 16 -6.15 -25.41 21.80
CA LEU A 16 -4.71 -25.13 21.68
C LEU A 16 -4.21 -25.28 20.25
N GLY A 17 -4.73 -26.26 19.50
CA GLY A 17 -4.41 -26.46 18.09
C GLY A 17 -4.87 -25.27 17.22
N MET A 18 -6.05 -24.72 17.49
CA MET A 18 -6.58 -23.59 16.73
C MET A 18 -5.76 -22.29 16.98
N GLN A 19 -5.35 -22.03 18.22
CA GLN A 19 -4.51 -20.87 18.54
C GLN A 19 -3.10 -20.98 17.94
N ALA A 20 -2.51 -22.17 17.92
CA ALA A 20 -1.21 -22.40 17.30
C ALA A 20 -1.28 -22.22 15.77
N GLN A 21 -2.36 -22.62 15.14
CA GLN A 21 -2.58 -22.45 13.71
C GLN A 21 -2.80 -20.98 13.32
N GLU A 22 -3.56 -20.24 14.10
CA GLU A 22 -3.76 -18.80 13.92
C GLU A 22 -2.42 -18.04 14.03
N ASN A 23 -1.62 -18.33 15.05
CA ASN A 23 -0.29 -17.74 15.20
C ASN A 23 0.66 -18.09 14.06
N ALA A 24 0.60 -19.29 13.51
CA ALA A 24 1.40 -19.71 12.35
C ALA A 24 0.99 -18.95 11.08
N ASN A 25 -0.31 -18.82 10.82
CA ASN A 25 -0.84 -18.07 9.68
C ASN A 25 -0.43 -16.59 9.76
N THR A 26 -0.58 -15.96 10.93
CA THR A 26 -0.18 -14.56 11.14
C THR A 26 1.31 -14.34 10.90
N ARG A 27 2.17 -15.23 11.37
CA ARG A 27 3.61 -15.18 11.11
C ARG A 27 3.93 -15.32 9.61
N GLN A 28 3.29 -16.28 8.94
CA GLN A 28 3.45 -16.47 7.50
C GLN A 28 2.96 -15.23 6.73
N ALA A 29 1.80 -14.69 7.08
CA ALA A 29 1.24 -13.48 6.46
C ALA A 29 2.17 -12.28 6.62
N ARG A 30 2.74 -12.08 7.82
CA ARG A 30 3.71 -11.00 8.07
C ARG A 30 4.97 -11.18 7.24
N LYS A 31 5.53 -12.38 7.16
CA LYS A 31 6.70 -12.67 6.32
C LYS A 31 6.43 -12.34 4.85
N VAL A 32 5.29 -12.78 4.31
CA VAL A 32 4.90 -12.48 2.92
C VAL A 32 4.72 -10.97 2.71
N PHE A 33 4.10 -10.28 3.68
CA PHE A 33 3.97 -8.83 3.63
C PHE A 33 5.33 -8.14 3.57
N ASP A 34 6.27 -8.50 4.45
CA ASP A 34 7.60 -7.89 4.52
C ASP A 34 8.38 -8.11 3.21
N GLU A 35 8.28 -9.32 2.60
CA GLU A 35 8.88 -9.61 1.29
C GLU A 35 8.31 -8.74 0.17
N VAL A 36 6.99 -8.56 0.13
CA VAL A 36 6.32 -7.71 -0.88
C VAL A 36 6.63 -6.23 -0.62
N TYR A 37 6.62 -5.82 0.64
CA TYR A 37 6.94 -4.44 1.04
C TYR A 37 8.35 -4.05 0.62
N GLU A 38 9.35 -4.92 0.86
CA GLU A 38 10.72 -4.70 0.43
C GLU A 38 10.86 -4.65 -1.11
N LYS A 39 10.13 -5.51 -1.84
CA LYS A 39 10.11 -5.44 -3.32
C LYS A 39 9.59 -4.11 -3.84
N VAL A 40 8.58 -3.53 -3.19
CA VAL A 40 7.93 -2.29 -3.64
C VAL A 40 8.69 -1.05 -3.17
N PHE A 41 9.04 -1.00 -1.87
CA PHE A 41 9.56 0.20 -1.21
C PHE A 41 11.05 0.10 -0.84
N GLY A 42 11.69 -1.04 -1.09
CA GLY A 42 13.10 -1.25 -0.74
C GLY A 42 14.08 -0.41 -1.55
N SER A 43 15.36 -0.64 -1.31
CA SER A 43 16.47 0.14 -1.88
C SER A 43 16.60 0.03 -3.39
N GLN A 44 16.10 -1.04 -4.00
CA GLN A 44 16.08 -1.25 -5.45
C GLN A 44 14.89 -0.59 -6.13
N GLY A 45 13.83 -0.32 -5.35
CA GLY A 45 12.59 0.27 -5.80
C GLY A 45 11.75 -0.62 -6.70
N ALA A 46 10.60 -0.11 -7.10
CA ALA A 46 9.71 -0.75 -8.07
C ALA A 46 8.93 0.28 -8.87
N SER A 47 8.38 -0.16 -10.00
CA SER A 47 7.37 0.57 -10.75
C SER A 47 6.18 -0.31 -11.06
N LEU A 48 5.01 0.30 -11.18
CA LEU A 48 3.77 -0.39 -11.54
C LEU A 48 2.80 0.56 -12.23
N HIS A 49 1.96 0.00 -13.08
CA HIS A 49 0.77 0.68 -13.59
C HIS A 49 -0.43 0.30 -12.73
N TYR A 50 -1.25 1.28 -12.37
CA TYR A 50 -2.43 1.08 -11.54
C TYR A 50 -3.68 1.64 -12.22
N LYS A 51 -4.83 0.99 -11.93
CA LYS A 51 -6.17 1.50 -12.20
C LYS A 51 -6.97 1.50 -10.92
N VAL A 52 -7.39 2.68 -10.49
CA VAL A 52 -8.21 2.85 -9.28
C VAL A 52 -9.66 3.03 -9.66
N ASN A 53 -10.54 2.32 -8.95
CA ASN A 53 -11.98 2.49 -9.03
C ASN A 53 -12.55 2.55 -7.61
N VAL A 54 -13.20 3.67 -7.28
CA VAL A 54 -13.88 3.90 -6.00
C VAL A 54 -15.37 4.02 -6.26
N ALA A 55 -16.08 2.90 -6.20
CA ALA A 55 -17.56 2.82 -6.19
C ALA A 55 -18.27 3.81 -7.14
N SER A 56 -17.86 3.89 -8.40
CA SER A 56 -18.41 4.82 -9.42
C SER A 56 -18.16 6.32 -9.16
N LEU A 57 -17.59 6.68 -8.01
CA LEU A 57 -17.34 8.09 -7.62
C LEU A 57 -16.04 8.64 -8.20
N TYR A 58 -15.03 7.78 -8.35
CA TYR A 58 -13.70 8.22 -8.79
C TYR A 58 -12.99 7.10 -9.55
N LYS A 59 -12.46 7.43 -10.72
CA LYS A 59 -11.62 6.54 -11.51
C LYS A 59 -10.36 7.28 -11.94
N THR A 60 -9.22 6.64 -11.77
CA THR A 60 -7.94 7.14 -12.28
C THR A 60 -7.03 5.99 -12.63
N GLU A 61 -6.11 6.24 -13.54
CA GLU A 61 -5.05 5.29 -13.90
C GLU A 61 -3.74 6.04 -14.11
N GLY A 62 -2.63 5.34 -13.94
CA GLY A 62 -1.32 5.93 -14.11
C GLY A 62 -0.20 4.98 -13.79
N THR A 63 1.00 5.53 -13.69
CA THR A 63 2.19 4.78 -13.30
C THR A 63 2.79 5.40 -12.05
N ILE A 64 3.24 4.54 -11.14
CA ILE A 64 3.93 4.96 -9.92
C ILE A 64 5.28 4.25 -9.82
N TRP A 65 6.26 4.96 -9.30
CA TRP A 65 7.60 4.49 -8.98
C TRP A 65 7.85 4.73 -7.50
N TYR A 66 8.45 3.75 -6.83
CA TYR A 66 8.86 3.83 -5.43
C TYR A 66 10.34 3.45 -5.28
N LYS A 67 11.02 4.07 -4.31
CA LYS A 67 12.36 3.66 -3.83
C LYS A 67 12.59 4.25 -2.44
N GLY A 68 12.53 3.44 -1.40
CA GLY A 68 12.57 3.94 -0.03
C GLY A 68 11.44 4.94 0.23
N LYS A 69 11.81 6.14 0.66
CA LYS A 69 10.87 7.26 0.89
C LYS A 69 10.52 8.04 -0.38
N LYS A 70 11.19 7.75 -1.50
CA LYS A 70 10.99 8.45 -2.77
C LYS A 70 9.82 7.88 -3.53
N SER A 71 9.08 8.74 -4.21
CA SER A 71 7.99 8.32 -5.08
C SER A 71 7.83 9.27 -6.26
N LYS A 72 7.41 8.71 -7.39
CA LYS A 72 6.95 9.47 -8.55
C LYS A 72 5.62 8.91 -8.99
N TYR A 73 4.72 9.79 -9.30
CA TYR A 73 3.38 9.44 -9.73
C TYR A 73 3.05 10.19 -11.00
N THR A 74 2.47 9.51 -11.99
CA THR A 74 1.98 10.12 -13.21
C THR A 74 0.62 9.56 -13.58
N SER A 75 -0.34 10.45 -13.85
CA SER A 75 -1.62 10.13 -14.46
C SER A 75 -1.97 11.18 -15.51
N LYS A 76 -3.11 11.03 -16.15
CA LYS A 76 -3.60 12.02 -17.12
C LYS A 76 -3.84 13.40 -16.49
N SER A 77 -4.30 13.45 -15.24
CA SER A 77 -4.73 14.68 -14.56
C SER A 77 -3.80 15.19 -13.48
N SER A 78 -2.80 14.39 -13.07
CA SER A 78 -1.91 14.76 -11.97
C SER A 78 -0.56 14.09 -12.11
N LYS A 79 0.48 14.81 -11.72
CA LYS A 79 1.85 14.30 -11.64
C LYS A 79 2.48 14.76 -10.34
N SER A 80 3.31 13.93 -9.73
CA SER A 80 4.09 14.33 -8.57
C SER A 80 5.46 13.67 -8.55
N TRP A 81 6.41 14.33 -7.93
CA TRP A 81 7.77 13.86 -7.67
C TRP A 81 8.07 14.09 -6.20
N ASN A 82 8.53 13.09 -5.51
CA ASN A 82 9.00 13.14 -4.13
C ASN A 82 10.40 12.52 -4.08
N ASP A 83 11.41 13.33 -3.81
CA ASP A 83 12.81 12.91 -3.77
C ASP A 83 13.26 12.41 -2.38
N GLY A 84 12.31 12.32 -1.43
CA GLY A 84 12.55 11.93 -0.03
C GLY A 84 12.79 13.11 0.91
N VAL A 85 12.88 14.34 0.38
CA VAL A 85 12.99 15.60 1.14
C VAL A 85 11.87 16.55 0.75
N THR A 86 11.68 16.74 -0.54
CA THR A 86 10.70 17.67 -1.13
C THR A 86 9.76 16.92 -2.05
N ALA A 87 8.48 17.25 -1.96
CA ALA A 87 7.44 16.76 -2.87
C ALA A 87 6.92 17.89 -3.76
N TYR A 88 6.89 17.66 -5.06
CA TYR A 88 6.36 18.55 -6.08
C TYR A 88 5.06 17.96 -6.62
N VAL A 89 3.96 18.69 -6.52
CA VAL A 89 2.64 18.26 -7.00
C VAL A 89 2.18 19.20 -8.11
N VAL A 90 2.07 18.67 -9.33
CA VAL A 90 1.67 19.44 -10.51
C VAL A 90 0.14 19.46 -10.62
N LYS A 91 -0.42 20.64 -10.71
CA LYS A 91 -1.83 20.93 -11.01
C LYS A 91 -1.91 21.45 -12.45
N GLU A 92 -2.06 20.53 -13.41
CA GLU A 92 -2.04 20.84 -14.84
C GLU A 92 -3.12 21.86 -15.25
N ASP A 93 -4.32 21.71 -14.70
CA ASP A 93 -5.47 22.58 -14.91
C ASP A 93 -5.26 24.02 -14.46
N LYS A 94 -4.35 24.24 -13.48
CA LYS A 94 -4.03 25.55 -12.90
C LYS A 94 -2.67 26.09 -13.34
N LYS A 95 -1.92 25.37 -14.15
CA LYS A 95 -0.51 25.64 -14.46
C LYS A 95 0.29 26.00 -13.19
N ARG A 96 0.18 25.18 -12.17
CA ARG A 96 0.78 25.39 -10.85
C ARG A 96 1.53 24.15 -10.38
N VAL A 97 2.66 24.38 -9.72
CA VAL A 97 3.41 23.37 -8.97
C VAL A 97 3.38 23.75 -7.50
N GLU A 98 2.80 22.89 -6.70
CA GLU A 98 2.80 23.02 -5.23
C GLU A 98 3.96 22.22 -4.65
N ILE A 99 4.73 22.85 -3.74
CA ILE A 99 5.94 22.28 -3.14
C ILE A 99 5.66 22.02 -1.67
N TYR A 100 5.91 20.79 -1.21
CA TYR A 100 5.65 20.31 0.15
C TYR A 100 6.91 19.67 0.75
N LYS A 101 6.95 19.51 2.08
CA LYS A 101 7.85 18.53 2.72
C LYS A 101 7.45 17.11 2.27
N CYS A 102 8.40 16.21 2.15
CA CYS A 102 8.16 14.86 1.59
C CYS A 102 7.10 14.03 2.33
N ASP A 103 6.87 14.32 3.60
CA ASP A 103 5.94 13.64 4.51
C ASP A 103 4.70 14.48 4.89
N ASP A 104 4.52 15.66 4.26
CA ASP A 104 3.35 16.51 4.53
C ASP A 104 2.06 15.81 4.04
N PRO A 105 1.10 15.53 4.93
CA PRO A 105 -0.17 14.91 4.55
C PRO A 105 -0.99 15.76 3.57
N LYS A 106 -0.79 17.08 3.53
CA LYS A 106 -1.49 17.99 2.61
C LYS A 106 -1.15 17.76 1.14
N GLN A 107 -0.02 17.10 0.83
CA GLN A 107 0.32 16.71 -0.55
C GLN A 107 -0.66 15.65 -1.11
N SER A 108 -1.30 14.88 -0.25
CA SER A 108 -2.27 13.86 -0.61
C SER A 108 -3.71 14.37 -0.46
N ARG A 109 -4.56 14.04 -1.43
CA ARG A 109 -6.01 14.32 -1.35
C ARG A 109 -6.68 13.66 -0.15
N PHE A 110 -6.11 12.60 0.37
CA PHE A 110 -6.68 11.75 1.40
C PHE A 110 -6.01 11.94 2.77
N GLY A 111 -4.99 12.82 2.84
CA GLY A 111 -4.31 13.19 4.09
C GLY A 111 -3.85 12.00 4.92
N ASP A 112 -3.99 12.13 6.25
CA ASP A 112 -3.55 11.12 7.23
C ASP A 112 -4.36 9.80 7.20
N ASP A 113 -5.55 9.78 6.58
CA ASP A 113 -6.40 8.58 6.51
C ASP A 113 -5.75 7.42 5.74
N PHE A 114 -4.78 7.74 4.88
CA PHE A 114 -4.00 6.75 4.12
C PHE A 114 -2.60 6.51 4.67
N LYS A 115 -2.27 7.11 5.82
CA LYS A 115 -1.00 6.81 6.47
C LYS A 115 -0.95 5.33 6.85
N PHE A 116 0.07 4.64 6.37
CA PHE A 116 0.27 3.22 6.60
C PHE A 116 1.40 3.00 7.59
N GLU A 117 1.06 2.44 8.74
CA GLU A 117 2.00 2.02 9.77
C GLU A 117 1.84 0.51 9.98
N PRO A 118 2.79 -0.33 9.49
CA PRO A 118 2.68 -1.78 9.53
C PRO A 118 2.31 -2.37 10.89
N GLU A 119 2.80 -1.76 11.97
CA GLU A 119 2.58 -2.22 13.34
C GLU A 119 1.12 -2.03 13.81
N ASN A 120 0.35 -1.20 13.12
CA ASN A 120 -1.05 -0.96 13.44
C ASN A 120 -2.00 -2.02 12.88
N TYR A 121 -1.48 -3.04 12.19
CA TYR A 121 -2.30 -4.05 11.53
C TYR A 121 -2.10 -5.45 12.10
N THR A 122 -3.15 -6.26 12.00
CA THR A 122 -3.07 -7.71 12.09
C THR A 122 -2.99 -8.27 10.67
N TYR A 123 -2.39 -9.44 10.51
CA TYR A 123 -2.08 -10.04 9.22
C TYR A 123 -2.71 -11.43 9.10
N HIS A 124 -3.29 -11.71 7.96
CA HIS A 124 -3.82 -13.03 7.61
C HIS A 124 -3.53 -13.32 6.14
N ILE A 125 -3.21 -14.58 5.81
CA ILE A 125 -3.00 -15.04 4.44
C ILE A 125 -3.88 -16.25 4.14
N ALA A 126 -4.47 -16.27 2.96
CA ALA A 126 -5.28 -17.38 2.47
C ALA A 126 -4.89 -17.72 1.02
N ASN A 127 -5.17 -18.95 0.60
CA ASN A 127 -5.09 -19.31 -0.80
C ASN A 127 -6.25 -18.69 -1.57
N ASP A 128 -5.97 -18.22 -2.79
CA ASP A 128 -6.93 -17.74 -3.77
C ASP A 128 -6.69 -18.47 -5.10
N PRO A 129 -7.69 -18.69 -5.95
CA PRO A 129 -7.50 -19.34 -7.26
C PRO A 129 -6.42 -18.67 -8.13
N LYS A 130 -6.24 -17.36 -7.98
CA LYS A 130 -5.23 -16.56 -8.71
C LYS A 130 -3.89 -16.45 -7.97
N GLY A 131 -3.79 -16.89 -6.70
CA GLY A 131 -2.56 -16.73 -5.94
C GLY A 131 -2.74 -16.77 -4.42
N TYR A 132 -2.31 -15.72 -3.73
CA TYR A 132 -2.48 -15.54 -2.29
C TYR A 132 -3.25 -14.26 -2.00
N LEU A 133 -4.23 -14.35 -1.13
CA LEU A 133 -4.94 -13.20 -0.58
C LEU A 133 -4.34 -12.84 0.78
N LEU A 134 -3.58 -11.76 0.82
CA LEU A 134 -3.06 -11.19 2.05
C LEU A 134 -4.04 -10.13 2.56
N THR A 135 -4.51 -10.27 3.78
CA THR A 135 -5.46 -9.35 4.42
C THR A 135 -4.82 -8.71 5.64
N LEU A 136 -4.88 -7.38 5.70
CA LEU A 136 -4.45 -6.56 6.81
C LEU A 136 -5.66 -5.86 7.40
N ASN A 137 -5.89 -6.00 8.72
CA ASN A 137 -6.95 -5.30 9.44
C ASN A 137 -6.34 -4.37 10.47
N VAL A 138 -6.81 -3.12 10.52
CA VAL A 138 -6.34 -2.18 11.54
C VAL A 138 -6.71 -2.67 12.94
N LYS A 139 -5.77 -2.63 13.86
CA LYS A 139 -5.98 -3.01 15.25
C LYS A 139 -6.96 -2.05 15.93
N LYS A 140 -7.73 -2.55 16.89
CA LYS A 140 -8.69 -1.73 17.66
C LYS A 140 -8.00 -0.53 18.31
N GLY A 141 -8.59 0.65 18.13
CA GLY A 141 -8.04 1.91 18.67
C GLY A 141 -6.90 2.54 17.86
N LYS A 142 -6.46 1.91 16.75
CA LYS A 142 -5.45 2.49 15.87
C LYS A 142 -6.10 3.23 14.71
N LYS A 143 -5.39 4.25 14.20
CA LYS A 143 -5.77 5.00 12.98
C LYS A 143 -5.22 4.30 11.74
N GLY A 144 -5.79 4.59 10.57
CA GLY A 144 -5.37 4.09 9.28
C GLY A 144 -6.51 3.48 8.47
N MET A 145 -6.17 2.88 7.33
CA MET A 145 -7.10 2.16 6.47
C MET A 145 -7.71 0.98 7.24
N LYS A 146 -9.04 0.85 7.23
CA LYS A 146 -9.75 -0.17 8.04
C LYS A 146 -9.34 -1.59 7.68
N GLU A 147 -9.19 -1.84 6.39
CA GLU A 147 -8.81 -3.14 5.85
C GLU A 147 -8.07 -2.95 4.53
N ILE A 148 -7.03 -3.72 4.32
CA ILE A 148 -6.28 -3.81 3.07
C ILE A 148 -6.26 -5.28 2.65
N ARG A 149 -6.66 -5.56 1.42
CA ARG A 149 -6.53 -6.88 0.79
C ARG A 149 -5.61 -6.77 -0.40
N ALA A 150 -4.54 -7.56 -0.41
CA ALA A 150 -3.62 -7.67 -1.53
C ALA A 150 -3.73 -9.06 -2.15
N LEU A 151 -4.13 -9.13 -3.42
CA LEU A 151 -4.01 -10.34 -4.21
C LEU A 151 -2.60 -10.38 -4.79
N LEU A 152 -1.86 -11.44 -4.49
CA LEU A 152 -0.48 -11.64 -4.90
C LEU A 152 -0.38 -12.83 -5.86
N ASP A 153 0.47 -12.71 -6.87
CA ASP A 153 0.80 -13.82 -7.75
C ASP A 153 1.36 -15.02 -6.95
N LYS A 154 0.96 -16.23 -7.32
CA LYS A 154 1.31 -17.45 -6.58
C LYS A 154 2.81 -17.76 -6.62
N LYS A 155 3.48 -17.46 -7.72
CA LYS A 155 4.90 -17.81 -7.95
C LYS A 155 5.82 -16.66 -7.58
N THR A 156 5.52 -15.47 -8.09
CA THR A 156 6.40 -14.29 -7.95
C THR A 156 6.08 -13.48 -6.71
N ARG A 157 4.88 -13.63 -6.12
CA ARG A 157 4.31 -12.80 -5.04
C ARG A 157 4.24 -11.32 -5.39
N GLU A 158 4.22 -11.02 -6.68
CA GLU A 158 3.98 -9.66 -7.15
C GLU A 158 2.53 -9.27 -6.90
N PRO A 159 2.27 -8.00 -6.55
CA PRO A 159 0.91 -7.54 -6.34
C PRO A 159 0.14 -7.47 -7.67
N LEU A 160 -1.02 -8.10 -7.72
CA LEU A 160 -1.94 -8.09 -8.86
C LEU A 160 -3.11 -7.12 -8.65
N GLN A 161 -3.59 -7.02 -7.40
CA GLN A 161 -4.71 -6.17 -7.04
C GLN A 161 -4.62 -5.76 -5.58
N LEU A 162 -5.02 -4.52 -5.27
CA LEU A 162 -5.29 -4.08 -3.92
C LEU A 162 -6.77 -3.69 -3.78
N ARG A 163 -7.35 -4.01 -2.63
CA ARG A 163 -8.63 -3.47 -2.18
C ARG A 163 -8.42 -2.80 -0.85
N ILE A 164 -8.77 -1.53 -0.77
CA ILE A 164 -8.50 -0.69 0.40
C ILE A 164 -9.83 -0.17 0.93
N LYS A 165 -10.11 -0.42 2.20
CA LYS A 165 -11.31 0.07 2.88
C LYS A 165 -10.98 1.26 3.75
N VAL A 166 -11.58 2.40 3.43
CA VAL A 166 -11.52 3.62 4.24
C VAL A 166 -12.93 3.92 4.72
N ALA A 167 -13.13 4.00 6.02
CA ALA A 167 -14.45 4.01 6.65
C ALA A 167 -15.33 2.83 6.13
N PHE A 168 -16.32 3.08 5.30
CA PHE A 168 -17.21 2.07 4.69
C PHE A 168 -17.08 1.99 3.17
N ILE A 169 -16.15 2.73 2.57
CA ILE A 169 -15.94 2.78 1.11
C ILE A 169 -14.77 1.88 0.74
N TRP A 170 -14.94 1.10 -0.33
CA TRP A 170 -13.88 0.31 -0.93
C TRP A 170 -13.30 1.01 -2.16
N ALA A 171 -11.98 1.13 -2.19
CA ALA A 171 -11.21 1.44 -3.38
C ALA A 171 -10.61 0.15 -3.94
N ASN A 172 -10.85 -0.13 -5.22
CA ASN A 172 -10.20 -1.23 -5.93
C ASN A 172 -9.07 -0.65 -6.78
N VAL A 173 -7.90 -1.29 -6.71
CA VAL A 173 -6.70 -0.92 -7.44
C VAL A 173 -6.20 -2.14 -8.19
N ASP A 174 -6.42 -2.18 -9.50
CA ASP A 174 -5.82 -3.21 -10.36
C ASP A 174 -4.39 -2.80 -10.68
N ILE A 175 -3.46 -3.75 -10.56
CA ILE A 175 -2.03 -3.55 -10.76
C ILE A 175 -1.59 -4.34 -11.98
N SER A 176 -0.81 -3.70 -12.84
CA SER A 176 -0.19 -4.31 -14.01
C SER A 176 1.21 -3.74 -14.25
N ASN A 177 1.97 -4.39 -15.13
CA ASN A 177 3.32 -3.96 -15.50
C ASN A 177 4.23 -3.75 -14.27
N PHE A 178 4.05 -4.57 -13.23
CA PHE A 178 4.93 -4.52 -12.06
C PHE A 178 6.36 -4.88 -12.45
N LYS A 179 7.31 -4.06 -12.03
CA LYS A 179 8.75 -4.27 -12.22
C LYS A 179 9.46 -3.97 -10.92
N ALA A 180 10.07 -4.97 -10.31
CA ALA A 180 10.92 -4.81 -9.14
C ALA A 180 12.35 -4.44 -9.55
N GLY A 181 12.94 -3.49 -8.84
CA GLY A 181 14.34 -3.09 -9.00
C GLY A 181 14.61 -2.15 -10.18
N GLY A 182 15.85 -1.75 -10.31
CA GLY A 182 16.34 -0.93 -11.41
C GLY A 182 15.93 0.54 -11.38
N ILE A 183 15.32 1.02 -10.29
CA ILE A 183 14.89 2.42 -10.16
C ILE A 183 16.06 3.29 -9.71
N THR A 184 16.46 4.24 -10.54
CA THR A 184 17.50 5.21 -10.22
C THR A 184 16.95 6.45 -9.52
N ASP A 185 17.80 7.16 -8.79
CA ASP A 185 17.39 8.39 -8.09
C ASP A 185 16.98 9.51 -9.04
N ALA A 186 17.52 9.52 -10.27
CA ALA A 186 17.12 10.46 -11.32
C ALA A 186 15.63 10.38 -11.66
N THR A 187 14.98 9.22 -11.42
CA THR A 187 13.53 9.03 -11.62
C THR A 187 12.70 10.01 -10.78
N PHE A 188 13.21 10.40 -9.61
CA PHE A 188 12.50 11.23 -8.63
C PHE A 188 12.88 12.71 -8.69
N ALA A 189 13.83 13.08 -9.54
CA ALA A 189 14.19 14.47 -9.74
C ALA A 189 13.05 15.23 -10.44
N PHE A 190 12.62 16.36 -9.87
CA PHE A 190 11.61 17.21 -10.49
C PHE A 190 12.17 17.89 -11.74
N PRO A 191 11.53 17.78 -12.91
CA PRO A 191 12.04 18.32 -14.16
C PRO A 191 11.70 19.81 -14.31
N HIS A 192 12.36 20.69 -13.59
CA HIS A 192 12.13 22.15 -13.55
C HIS A 192 12.02 22.78 -14.94
N SER A 193 12.80 22.31 -15.91
CA SER A 193 12.77 22.84 -17.29
C SER A 193 11.45 22.64 -18.00
N GLN A 194 10.68 21.61 -17.65
CA GLN A 194 9.37 21.32 -18.27
C GLN A 194 8.23 22.17 -17.69
N TYR A 195 8.46 22.83 -16.56
CA TYR A 195 7.44 23.60 -15.82
C TYR A 195 7.83 25.06 -15.61
N LYS A 196 8.64 25.63 -16.54
CA LYS A 196 9.10 27.03 -16.46
C LYS A 196 7.96 28.05 -16.44
N ASP A 197 6.86 27.72 -17.14
CA ASP A 197 5.69 28.60 -17.28
C ASP A 197 4.61 28.32 -16.21
N TYR A 198 4.94 27.52 -15.20
CA TYR A 198 4.04 27.21 -14.10
C TYR A 198 4.35 28.06 -12.88
N GLU A 199 3.30 28.49 -12.18
CA GLU A 199 3.43 29.14 -10.89
C GLU A 199 4.00 28.14 -9.87
N MET A 200 5.10 28.51 -9.21
CA MET A 200 5.71 27.70 -8.14
C MET A 200 5.21 28.21 -6.79
N VAL A 201 4.44 27.38 -6.06
CA VAL A 201 3.86 27.72 -4.76
C VAL A 201 4.48 26.88 -3.67
N ASP A 202 5.32 27.51 -2.83
CA ASP A 202 5.92 26.84 -1.68
C ASP A 202 4.90 26.71 -0.54
N LYS A 203 4.72 25.47 -0.06
CA LYS A 203 3.80 25.10 1.02
C LYS A 203 4.53 24.43 2.19
N ARG A 204 5.85 24.56 2.28
CA ARG A 204 6.68 23.86 3.27
C ARG A 204 6.69 24.49 4.67
N ASP A 205 6.04 25.61 4.86
CA ASP A 205 5.92 26.34 6.14
C ASP A 205 4.88 25.72 7.08
#